data_f39b6e3b634a549549e2a8e2fe3b7cbf
#
_entry.id   f39b6e3b634a549549e2a8e2fe3b7cbf
#
_cell.length_a   1.000
_cell.length_b   1.000
_cell.length_c   1.000
_cell.angle_alpha   90.00
_cell.angle_beta   90.00
_cell.angle_gamma   90.00
#
_symmetry.space_group_name_H-M   'P 1'
#
loop_
_entity.id
_entity.type
_entity.pdbx_description
1 polymer ?
#
loop_
_entity_poly.entity_id
_entity_poly.type
_entity_poly.pdbx_seq_one_letter_code
_entity_poly.pdbx_strand_id
1 'polypeptide(L)'
;EIIDNKFGTPNPFMFDVVYNRKRRTVDVRCSGVYSYIITDPLLFYTKIGGNVPDEYRKETIDNQLKTEFISALQPAFAMLSELELRPAQIPAHTVELKDALNKALKIEWTDRRGISVESIALNPITLSDEDRAKIKAMEDRAETGSDPFMMAGVMAESNLAAANNPNGAMAGFMGMGMAMNGMGGGGAFNAAQQFYNLGVAQQQANQAAQAPAQGGWQCSCGNT
;
A
#
# COMPACT_ATOMS: atom_id res chain seq x y z
N GLU A 1 -33.36 19.88 -2.25
CA GLU A 1 -32.05 19.37 -1.82
C GLU A 1 -31.87 19.60 -0.33
N ILE A 2 -31.41 18.58 0.38
CA ILE A 2 -31.14 18.62 1.82
C ILE A 2 -29.63 18.49 1.99
N ILE A 3 -29.02 19.61 2.37
CA ILE A 3 -27.57 19.77 2.41
C ILE A 3 -27.00 19.59 3.82
N ASP A 4 -25.66 19.58 3.91
CA ASP A 4 -24.86 19.62 5.14
C ASP A 4 -25.06 18.41 6.07
N ASN A 5 -25.27 17.22 5.48
CA ASN A 5 -25.35 16.00 6.27
C ASN A 5 -23.92 15.46 6.51
N LYS A 6 -23.40 15.68 7.72
CA LYS A 6 -22.06 15.26 8.11
C LYS A 6 -22.01 13.77 8.44
N PHE A 7 -20.99 13.09 7.92
CA PHE A 7 -20.74 11.71 8.24
C PHE A 7 -19.25 11.45 8.57
N GLY A 8 -19.03 10.37 9.25
CA GLY A 8 -17.68 9.84 9.52
C GLY A 8 -17.81 8.37 9.84
N THR A 9 -16.85 7.57 9.40
CA THR A 9 -16.82 6.13 9.65
C THR A 9 -16.21 5.88 11.03
N PRO A 10 -16.97 5.35 12.00
CA PRO A 10 -16.45 5.04 13.34
C PRO A 10 -15.41 3.90 13.26
N ASN A 11 -15.69 2.91 12.46
CA ASN A 11 -14.80 1.80 12.17
C ASN A 11 -14.16 1.95 10.80
N PRO A 12 -12.91 1.50 10.61
CA PRO A 12 -12.32 1.45 9.29
C PRO A 12 -13.06 0.45 8.41
N PHE A 13 -13.06 0.68 7.12
CA PHE A 13 -13.56 -0.27 6.12
C PHE A 13 -12.44 -0.67 5.17
N MET A 14 -12.58 -1.86 4.60
CA MET A 14 -11.57 -2.44 3.72
C MET A 14 -11.64 -1.81 2.32
N PHE A 15 -10.47 -1.41 1.82
CA PHE A 15 -10.30 -0.90 0.46
C PHE A 15 -9.14 -1.62 -0.23
N ASP A 16 -9.39 -2.11 -1.45
CA ASP A 16 -8.36 -2.80 -2.22
C ASP A 16 -7.56 -1.82 -3.07
N VAL A 17 -6.26 -1.84 -2.87
CA VAL A 17 -5.29 -1.04 -3.63
C VAL A 17 -4.49 -1.96 -4.55
N VAL A 18 -4.32 -1.57 -5.81
CA VAL A 18 -3.58 -2.34 -6.81
C VAL A 18 -2.28 -1.63 -7.16
N TYR A 19 -1.16 -2.33 -6.94
CA TYR A 19 0.17 -1.89 -7.37
C TYR A 19 0.88 -3.01 -8.11
N ASN A 20 1.35 -2.75 -9.31
CA ASN A 20 2.04 -3.72 -10.17
C ASN A 20 1.29 -5.06 -10.26
N ARG A 21 -0.03 -5.03 -10.51
CA ARG A 21 -0.92 -6.19 -10.58
C ARG A 21 -1.05 -6.98 -9.25
N LYS A 22 -0.51 -6.45 -8.16
CA LYS A 22 -0.69 -7.04 -6.83
C LYS A 22 -1.77 -6.28 -6.08
N ARG A 23 -2.83 -6.97 -5.71
CA ARG A 23 -3.91 -6.43 -4.89
C ARG A 23 -3.54 -6.54 -3.42
N ARG A 24 -3.82 -5.48 -2.66
CA ARG A 24 -3.67 -5.41 -1.22
C ARG A 24 -4.87 -4.71 -0.62
N THR A 25 -5.39 -5.29 0.44
CA THR A 25 -6.46 -4.67 1.22
C THR A 25 -5.85 -3.82 2.32
N VAL A 26 -6.35 -2.61 2.47
CA VAL A 26 -5.95 -1.64 3.50
C VAL A 26 -7.18 -1.15 4.24
N ASP A 27 -7.01 -0.79 5.49
CA ASP A 27 -8.05 -0.23 6.33
C ASP A 27 -8.09 1.30 6.19
N VAL A 28 -9.24 1.80 5.71
CA VAL A 28 -9.43 3.23 5.47
C VAL A 28 -10.56 3.79 6.32
N ARG A 29 -10.39 5.04 6.76
CA ARG A 29 -11.44 5.84 7.39
C ARG A 29 -11.70 7.06 6.54
N CYS A 30 -12.98 7.41 6.39
CA CYS A 30 -13.37 8.62 5.70
C CYS A 30 -14.38 9.41 6.51
N SER A 31 -14.42 10.70 6.23
CA SER A 31 -15.42 11.63 6.74
C SER A 31 -15.72 12.66 5.66
N GLY A 32 -16.84 13.33 5.81
CA GLY A 32 -17.23 14.33 4.83
C GLY A 32 -18.66 14.82 5.05
N VAL A 33 -19.19 15.40 3.99
CA VAL A 33 -20.58 15.84 3.92
C VAL A 33 -21.23 15.28 2.67
N TYR A 34 -22.53 15.02 2.74
CA TYR A 34 -23.33 14.63 1.60
C TYR A 34 -24.63 15.42 1.56
N SER A 35 -25.19 15.55 0.39
CA SER A 35 -26.55 16.04 0.21
C SER A 35 -27.41 14.96 -0.47
N TYR A 36 -28.70 15.03 -0.21
CA TYR A 36 -29.67 14.19 -0.88
C TYR A 36 -30.89 14.99 -1.35
N ILE A 37 -31.54 14.47 -2.36
CA ILE A 37 -32.78 15.06 -2.90
C ILE A 37 -33.93 14.07 -2.78
N ILE A 38 -35.15 14.60 -2.69
CA ILE A 38 -36.38 13.83 -2.82
C ILE A 38 -36.71 13.77 -4.31
N THR A 39 -36.53 12.60 -4.92
CA THR A 39 -36.78 12.36 -6.34
C THR A 39 -38.24 12.02 -6.62
N ASP A 40 -38.88 11.37 -5.67
CA ASP A 40 -40.32 11.07 -5.71
C ASP A 40 -41.02 11.59 -4.43
N PRO A 41 -41.56 12.83 -4.46
CA PRO A 41 -42.22 13.42 -3.29
C PRO A 41 -43.46 12.65 -2.82
N LEU A 42 -44.20 12.03 -3.74
CA LEU A 42 -45.39 11.27 -3.40
C LEU A 42 -45.04 9.98 -2.64
N LEU A 43 -44.03 9.26 -3.13
CA LEU A 43 -43.51 8.07 -2.48
C LEU A 43 -42.92 8.41 -1.11
N PHE A 44 -42.17 9.50 -1.02
CA PHE A 44 -41.59 9.98 0.24
C PHE A 44 -42.70 10.29 1.26
N TYR A 45 -43.72 11.06 0.85
CA TYR A 45 -44.84 11.40 1.72
C TYR A 45 -45.58 10.14 2.19
N THR A 46 -45.95 9.24 1.29
CA THR A 46 -46.73 8.05 1.64
C THR A 46 -45.98 7.08 2.54
N LYS A 47 -44.66 6.98 2.40
CA LYS A 47 -43.87 6.01 3.15
C LYS A 47 -43.29 6.57 4.45
N ILE A 48 -43.04 7.88 4.53
CA ILE A 48 -42.35 8.51 5.64
C ILE A 48 -43.24 9.53 6.35
N GLY A 49 -43.85 10.45 5.63
CA GLY A 49 -44.63 11.57 6.19
C GLY A 49 -46.10 11.28 6.46
N GLY A 50 -46.68 10.22 5.86
CA GLY A 50 -48.13 10.00 5.86
C GLY A 50 -48.76 9.67 7.21
N ASN A 51 -48.00 9.33 8.22
CA ASN A 51 -48.50 9.01 9.58
C ASN A 51 -48.20 10.09 10.61
N VAL A 52 -47.77 11.28 10.20
CA VAL A 52 -47.39 12.36 11.10
C VAL A 52 -48.56 13.38 11.13
N PRO A 53 -49.06 13.74 12.32
CA PRO A 53 -50.27 14.59 12.42
C PRO A 53 -50.03 16.05 12.01
N ASP A 54 -48.84 16.61 12.27
CA ASP A 54 -48.56 18.03 12.04
C ASP A 54 -47.35 18.26 11.11
N GLU A 55 -46.16 17.91 11.55
CA GLU A 55 -44.94 18.14 10.79
C GLU A 55 -43.97 16.94 10.88
N TYR A 56 -43.26 16.64 9.79
CA TYR A 56 -42.19 15.66 9.79
C TYR A 56 -40.84 16.38 9.82
N ARG A 57 -40.12 16.23 10.94
CA ARG A 57 -38.81 16.87 11.13
C ARG A 57 -37.70 16.03 10.57
N LYS A 58 -36.70 16.69 9.96
CA LYS A 58 -35.53 16.08 9.40
C LYS A 58 -34.81 15.17 10.42
N GLU A 59 -34.67 15.63 11.67
CA GLU A 59 -33.98 14.93 12.74
C GLU A 59 -34.54 13.53 13.01
N THR A 60 -35.80 13.30 12.69
CA THR A 60 -36.46 12.01 12.88
C THR A 60 -35.87 10.92 12.00
N ILE A 61 -35.48 11.26 10.77
CA ILE A 61 -34.91 10.28 9.82
C ILE A 61 -33.40 10.38 9.68
N ASP A 62 -32.80 11.49 10.08
CA ASP A 62 -31.37 11.76 9.86
C ASP A 62 -30.46 10.64 10.37
N ASN A 63 -30.70 10.14 11.57
CA ASN A 63 -29.86 9.08 12.15
C ASN A 63 -29.96 7.77 11.34
N GLN A 64 -31.14 7.45 10.84
CA GLN A 64 -31.35 6.27 10.01
C GLN A 64 -30.66 6.43 8.66
N LEU A 65 -30.89 7.56 7.97
CA LEU A 65 -30.25 7.84 6.69
C LEU A 65 -28.73 7.86 6.79
N LYS A 66 -28.20 8.46 7.85
CA LYS A 66 -26.76 8.47 8.12
C LYS A 66 -26.19 7.06 8.31
N THR A 67 -26.88 6.21 9.06
CA THR A 67 -26.44 4.82 9.29
C THR A 67 -26.48 4.02 8.00
N GLU A 68 -27.52 4.14 7.21
CA GLU A 68 -27.66 3.48 5.92
C GLU A 68 -26.62 4.00 4.91
N PHE A 69 -26.38 5.31 4.89
CA PHE A 69 -25.34 5.92 4.06
C PHE A 69 -23.94 5.37 4.41
N ILE A 70 -23.59 5.32 5.72
CA ILE A 70 -22.31 4.75 6.17
C ILE A 70 -22.18 3.27 5.78
N SER A 71 -23.27 2.50 5.90
CA SER A 71 -23.30 1.09 5.51
C SER A 71 -23.12 0.90 4.01
N ALA A 72 -23.62 1.83 3.19
CA ALA A 72 -23.48 1.80 1.74
C ALA A 72 -22.09 2.22 1.25
N LEU A 73 -21.28 2.87 2.09
CA LEU A 73 -19.91 3.23 1.74
C LEU A 73 -19.06 1.99 1.43
N GLN A 74 -19.18 0.91 2.21
CA GLN A 74 -18.41 -0.32 2.00
C GLN A 74 -18.59 -0.88 0.57
N PRO A 75 -19.81 -1.18 0.09
CA PRO A 75 -20.00 -1.65 -1.29
C PRO A 75 -19.66 -0.59 -2.33
N ALA A 76 -19.88 0.70 -2.06
CA ALA A 76 -19.50 1.78 -2.98
C ALA A 76 -17.98 1.86 -3.17
N PHE A 77 -17.21 1.77 -2.09
CA PHE A 77 -15.76 1.73 -2.17
C PHE A 77 -15.22 0.44 -2.81
N ALA A 78 -15.91 -0.68 -2.62
CA ALA A 78 -15.57 -1.91 -3.35
C ALA A 78 -15.70 -1.72 -4.88
N MET A 79 -16.76 -1.02 -5.34
CA MET A 79 -16.90 -0.66 -6.75
C MET A 79 -15.79 0.29 -7.23
N LEU A 80 -15.38 1.25 -6.41
CA LEU A 80 -14.26 2.15 -6.74
C LEU A 80 -12.91 1.41 -6.79
N SER A 81 -12.73 0.36 -6.01
CA SER A 81 -11.51 -0.46 -6.05
C SER A 81 -11.28 -1.11 -7.42
N GLU A 82 -12.35 -1.34 -8.20
CA GLU A 82 -12.24 -1.86 -9.57
C GLU A 82 -11.60 -0.85 -10.54
N LEU A 83 -11.62 0.44 -10.20
CA LEU A 83 -10.97 1.51 -10.97
C LEU A 83 -9.46 1.62 -10.66
N GLU A 84 -8.94 0.77 -9.79
CA GLU A 84 -7.51 0.74 -9.37
C GLU A 84 -7.00 2.08 -8.83
N LEU A 85 -7.89 2.86 -8.20
CA LEU A 85 -7.56 4.17 -7.64
C LEU A 85 -6.70 4.03 -6.38
N ARG A 86 -5.79 4.98 -6.19
CA ARG A 86 -5.09 5.13 -4.91
C ARG A 86 -6.00 5.81 -3.88
N PRO A 87 -5.90 5.49 -2.59
CA PRO A 87 -6.71 6.13 -1.55
C PRO A 87 -6.67 7.67 -1.58
N ALA A 88 -5.51 8.24 -1.91
CA ALA A 88 -5.34 9.69 -2.04
C ALA A 88 -6.11 10.32 -3.22
N GLN A 89 -6.48 9.53 -4.23
CA GLN A 89 -7.20 9.99 -5.41
C GLN A 89 -8.71 9.96 -5.24
N ILE A 90 -9.23 9.15 -4.31
CA ILE A 90 -10.67 8.96 -4.11
C ILE A 90 -11.43 10.30 -3.89
N PRO A 91 -10.93 11.28 -3.12
CA PRO A 91 -11.63 12.55 -2.97
C PRO A 91 -11.81 13.35 -4.27
N ALA A 92 -11.05 13.03 -5.32
CA ALA A 92 -11.22 13.63 -6.64
C ALA A 92 -12.28 12.91 -7.50
N HIS A 93 -12.67 11.67 -7.14
CA HIS A 93 -13.64 10.82 -7.85
C HIS A 93 -15.00 10.81 -7.16
N THR A 94 -15.49 12.00 -6.82
CA THR A 94 -16.77 12.16 -6.11
C THR A 94 -17.99 11.81 -6.94
N VAL A 95 -17.91 11.94 -8.26
CA VAL A 95 -19.01 11.59 -9.19
C VAL A 95 -19.17 10.08 -9.23
N GLU A 96 -18.10 9.34 -9.41
CA GLU A 96 -18.11 7.88 -9.45
C GLU A 96 -18.54 7.30 -8.10
N LEU A 97 -18.12 7.94 -6.99
CA LEU A 97 -18.55 7.55 -5.66
C LEU A 97 -20.05 7.81 -5.45
N LYS A 98 -20.58 8.94 -5.92
CA LYS A 98 -22.01 9.23 -5.89
C LYS A 98 -22.82 8.16 -6.63
N ASP A 99 -22.38 7.80 -7.83
CA ASP A 99 -23.04 6.80 -8.65
C ASP A 99 -23.00 5.41 -8.00
N ALA A 100 -21.86 5.04 -7.41
CA ALA A 100 -21.72 3.80 -6.66
C ALA A 100 -22.62 3.76 -5.41
N LEU A 101 -22.70 4.88 -4.68
CA LEU A 101 -23.59 5.02 -3.52
C LEU A 101 -25.06 4.93 -3.92
N ASN A 102 -25.48 5.62 -4.98
CA ASN A 102 -26.86 5.54 -5.48
C ASN A 102 -27.21 4.12 -5.96
N LYS A 103 -26.25 3.38 -6.52
CA LYS A 103 -26.42 1.96 -6.82
C LYS A 103 -26.61 1.12 -5.55
N ALA A 104 -25.76 1.33 -4.54
CA ALA A 104 -25.83 0.58 -3.29
C ALA A 104 -27.09 0.89 -2.48
N LEU A 105 -27.56 2.14 -2.50
CA LEU A 105 -28.73 2.61 -1.78
C LEU A 105 -30.03 2.50 -2.58
N LYS A 106 -29.98 2.03 -3.83
CA LYS A 106 -31.14 2.04 -4.74
C LYS A 106 -32.41 1.50 -4.10
N ILE A 107 -32.35 0.31 -3.52
CA ILE A 107 -33.52 -0.37 -2.96
C ILE A 107 -34.09 0.41 -1.76
N GLU A 108 -33.21 0.80 -0.83
CA GLU A 108 -33.65 1.41 0.43
C GLU A 108 -34.04 2.88 0.28
N TRP A 109 -33.33 3.61 -0.57
CA TRP A 109 -33.53 5.05 -0.73
C TRP A 109 -34.43 5.38 -1.93
N THR A 110 -34.05 4.95 -3.13
CA THR A 110 -34.79 5.35 -4.35
C THR A 110 -36.11 4.61 -4.45
N ASP A 111 -36.07 3.28 -4.39
CA ASP A 111 -37.27 2.47 -4.65
C ASP A 111 -38.28 2.49 -3.48
N ARG A 112 -37.77 2.59 -2.23
CA ARG A 112 -38.63 2.60 -1.04
C ARG A 112 -39.07 3.98 -0.57
N ARG A 113 -38.22 5.00 -0.72
CA ARG A 113 -38.43 6.32 -0.12
C ARG A 113 -38.43 7.47 -1.12
N GLY A 114 -38.06 7.22 -2.37
CA GLY A 114 -37.99 8.25 -3.40
C GLY A 114 -36.92 9.31 -3.12
N ILE A 115 -35.79 8.93 -2.55
CA ILE A 115 -34.65 9.81 -2.28
C ILE A 115 -33.37 9.29 -2.98
N SER A 116 -32.47 10.19 -3.30
CA SER A 116 -31.15 9.84 -3.86
C SER A 116 -30.06 10.77 -3.38
N VAL A 117 -28.82 10.30 -3.37
CA VAL A 117 -27.66 11.13 -3.09
C VAL A 117 -27.43 12.08 -4.27
N GLU A 118 -27.36 13.39 -3.98
CA GLU A 118 -27.13 14.42 -4.99
C GLU A 118 -25.68 14.83 -5.09
N SER A 119 -25.03 15.04 -3.94
CA SER A 119 -23.62 15.36 -3.90
C SER A 119 -22.92 14.72 -2.71
N ILE A 120 -21.61 14.57 -2.84
CA ILE A 120 -20.73 14.11 -1.77
C ILE A 120 -19.42 14.87 -1.83
N ALA A 121 -18.93 15.27 -0.68
CA ALA A 121 -17.59 15.83 -0.53
C ALA A 121 -16.86 15.06 0.57
N LEU A 122 -15.70 14.52 0.23
CA LEU A 122 -14.85 13.75 1.13
C LEU A 122 -13.71 14.61 1.65
N ASN A 123 -13.45 14.50 2.94
CA ASN A 123 -12.17 14.88 3.49
C ASN A 123 -11.08 13.88 3.04
N PRO A 124 -9.79 14.25 3.14
CA PRO A 124 -8.71 13.31 2.86
C PRO A 124 -8.89 12.00 3.64
N ILE A 125 -8.72 10.90 2.93
CA ILE A 125 -8.87 9.56 3.50
C ILE A 125 -7.73 9.30 4.48
N THR A 126 -8.08 8.78 5.65
CA THR A 126 -7.11 8.43 6.69
C THR A 126 -6.83 6.94 6.67
N LEU A 127 -5.56 6.59 6.58
CA LEU A 127 -5.02 5.24 6.68
C LEU A 127 -4.38 5.05 8.06
N SER A 128 -4.31 3.80 8.52
CA SER A 128 -3.46 3.47 9.66
C SER A 128 -1.99 3.74 9.33
N ASP A 129 -1.16 4.02 10.33
CA ASP A 129 0.28 4.24 10.10
C ASP A 129 0.95 3.00 9.52
N GLU A 130 0.49 1.82 9.92
CA GLU A 130 0.95 0.53 9.40
C GLU A 130 0.62 0.38 7.90
N ASP A 131 -0.62 0.67 7.50
CA ASP A 131 -1.06 0.55 6.11
C ASP A 131 -0.43 1.62 5.23
N ARG A 132 -0.22 2.83 5.78
CA ARG A 132 0.52 3.89 5.10
C ARG A 132 1.96 3.46 4.81
N ALA A 133 2.63 2.84 5.79
CA ALA A 133 3.98 2.31 5.61
C ALA A 133 4.02 1.18 4.57
N LYS A 134 3.01 0.30 4.58
CA LYS A 134 2.87 -0.77 3.57
C LYS A 134 2.68 -0.23 2.16
N ILE A 135 1.80 0.77 1.99
CA ILE A 135 1.56 1.41 0.69
C ILE A 135 2.85 2.07 0.19
N LYS A 136 3.52 2.86 1.05
CA LYS A 136 4.78 3.50 0.70
C LYS A 136 5.85 2.49 0.28
N ALA A 137 6.00 1.40 1.03
CA ALA A 137 6.94 0.33 0.66
C ALA A 137 6.59 -0.36 -0.67
N MET A 138 5.30 -0.39 -1.06
CA MET A 138 4.88 -0.90 -2.36
C MET A 138 5.16 0.10 -3.48
N GLU A 139 4.97 1.39 -3.24
CA GLU A 139 5.31 2.47 -4.18
C GLU A 139 6.81 2.49 -4.44
N ASP A 140 7.63 2.50 -3.39
CA ASP A 140 9.09 2.46 -3.47
C ASP A 140 9.60 1.24 -4.27
N ARG A 141 9.00 0.07 -4.03
CA ARG A 141 9.31 -1.16 -4.80
C ARG A 141 8.85 -1.09 -6.26
N ALA A 142 7.73 -0.43 -6.53
CA ALA A 142 7.23 -0.25 -7.88
C ALA A 142 8.14 0.67 -8.68
N GLU A 143 8.62 1.75 -8.07
CA GLU A 143 9.60 2.65 -8.67
C GLU A 143 10.94 1.96 -8.90
N THR A 144 11.48 1.29 -7.87
CA THR A 144 12.75 0.57 -7.97
C THR A 144 12.71 -0.56 -8.99
N GLY A 145 11.57 -1.28 -9.08
CA GLY A 145 11.40 -2.39 -10.03
C GLY A 145 11.18 -1.95 -11.48
N SER A 146 10.83 -0.70 -11.72
CA SER A 146 10.62 -0.12 -13.07
C SER A 146 11.88 0.58 -13.61
N ASP A 147 12.84 0.94 -12.73
CA ASP A 147 14.07 1.61 -13.12
C ASP A 147 15.28 0.64 -12.99
N PRO A 148 15.89 0.22 -14.13
CA PRO A 148 17.06 -0.67 -14.11
C PRO A 148 18.27 -0.07 -13.37
N PHE A 149 18.37 1.25 -13.33
CA PHE A 149 19.47 1.95 -12.65
C PHE A 149 19.31 1.92 -11.13
N MET A 150 18.09 2.12 -10.63
CA MET A 150 17.77 1.99 -9.20
C MET A 150 17.92 0.55 -8.73
N MET A 151 17.55 -0.43 -9.56
CA MET A 151 17.72 -1.85 -9.24
C MET A 151 19.21 -2.24 -9.13
N ALA A 152 20.07 -1.68 -9.98
CA ALA A 152 21.51 -1.86 -9.90
C ALA A 152 22.10 -1.22 -8.62
N GLY A 153 21.57 -0.06 -8.18
CA GLY A 153 21.97 0.59 -6.94
C GLY A 153 21.62 -0.23 -5.69
N VAL A 154 20.41 -0.76 -5.61
CA VAL A 154 19.97 -1.64 -4.51
C VAL A 154 20.77 -2.94 -4.48
N MET A 155 21.11 -3.51 -5.64
CA MET A 155 22.02 -4.67 -5.70
C MET A 155 23.43 -4.35 -5.23
N ALA A 156 23.96 -3.18 -5.58
CA ALA A 156 25.27 -2.73 -5.12
C ALA A 156 25.29 -2.53 -3.60
N GLU A 157 24.26 -1.91 -3.03
CA GLU A 157 24.14 -1.67 -1.59
C GLU A 157 23.96 -2.99 -0.80
N SER A 158 23.16 -3.92 -1.30
CA SER A 158 23.00 -5.25 -0.68
C SER A 158 24.31 -6.06 -0.73
N ASN A 159 25.08 -5.94 -1.80
CA ASN A 159 26.40 -6.57 -1.92
C ASN A 159 27.41 -5.95 -0.94
N LEU A 160 27.36 -4.62 -0.75
CA LEU A 160 28.21 -3.93 0.21
C LEU A 160 27.86 -4.33 1.66
N ALA A 161 26.59 -4.44 1.98
CA ALA A 161 26.10 -4.90 3.27
C ALA A 161 26.48 -6.37 3.54
N ALA A 162 26.42 -7.23 2.53
CA ALA A 162 26.85 -8.62 2.60
C ALA A 162 28.38 -8.73 2.77
N ALA A 163 29.15 -7.88 2.10
CA ALA A 163 30.61 -7.85 2.23
C ALA A 163 31.09 -7.40 3.62
N ASN A 164 30.29 -6.55 4.29
CA ASN A 164 30.59 -6.09 5.66
C ASN A 164 30.17 -7.06 6.77
N ASN A 165 29.57 -8.21 6.42
CA ASN A 165 29.13 -9.21 7.38
C ASN A 165 30.02 -10.46 7.31
N PRO A 166 30.99 -10.65 8.25
CA PRO A 166 31.99 -11.72 8.17
C PRO A 166 31.40 -13.15 8.27
N ASN A 167 30.17 -13.29 8.76
CA ASN A 167 29.51 -14.60 8.89
C ASN A 167 28.38 -14.87 7.86
N GLY A 168 27.96 -13.88 7.07
CA GLY A 168 26.83 -14.01 6.15
C GLY A 168 27.19 -13.91 4.66
N ALA A 169 28.37 -13.40 4.34
CA ALA A 169 28.78 -13.10 2.95
C ALA A 169 28.78 -14.34 2.04
N MET A 170 29.16 -15.49 2.55
CA MET A 170 29.29 -16.71 1.76
C MET A 170 27.93 -17.37 1.48
N ALA A 171 27.01 -17.36 2.46
CA ALA A 171 25.68 -17.94 2.31
C ALA A 171 24.77 -17.06 1.42
N GLY A 172 24.89 -15.71 1.54
CA GLY A 172 24.17 -14.77 0.70
C GLY A 172 24.59 -14.83 -0.77
N PHE A 173 25.88 -14.99 -1.02
CA PHE A 173 26.42 -15.07 -2.37
C PHE A 173 26.07 -16.40 -3.06
N MET A 174 26.05 -17.51 -2.34
CA MET A 174 25.61 -18.81 -2.86
C MET A 174 24.12 -18.84 -3.19
N GLY A 175 23.27 -18.20 -2.36
CA GLY A 175 21.82 -18.07 -2.59
C GLY A 175 21.51 -17.24 -3.84
N MET A 176 22.24 -16.17 -4.07
CA MET A 176 22.06 -15.27 -5.22
C MET A 176 22.57 -15.89 -6.53
N GLY A 177 23.66 -16.65 -6.48
CA GLY A 177 24.17 -17.39 -7.64
C GLY A 177 23.22 -18.49 -8.12
N MET A 178 22.52 -19.16 -7.20
CA MET A 178 21.51 -20.18 -7.52
C MET A 178 20.23 -19.57 -8.09
N ALA A 179 19.79 -18.40 -7.59
CA ALA A 179 18.62 -17.70 -8.10
C ALA A 179 18.82 -17.13 -9.51
N MET A 180 20.04 -16.68 -9.84
CA MET A 180 20.38 -16.16 -11.17
C MET A 180 20.61 -17.28 -12.22
N ASN A 181 21.02 -18.46 -11.81
CA ASN A 181 21.22 -19.60 -12.71
C ASN A 181 19.90 -20.20 -13.22
N GLY A 182 18.78 -19.99 -12.51
CA GLY A 182 17.45 -20.39 -12.96
C GLY A 182 16.87 -19.51 -14.09
N MET A 183 17.49 -18.40 -14.45
CA MET A 183 16.96 -17.41 -15.40
C MET A 183 17.74 -17.31 -16.74
N GLY A 184 18.48 -18.35 -17.10
CA GLY A 184 18.98 -18.57 -18.48
C GLY A 184 19.96 -17.52 -19.01
N GLY A 185 21.22 -17.62 -18.62
CA GLY A 185 22.28 -16.83 -19.25
C GLY A 185 23.68 -17.23 -18.81
N GLY A 186 24.42 -17.94 -19.65
CA GLY A 186 25.77 -18.47 -19.42
C GLY A 186 26.91 -17.46 -19.19
N GLY A 187 26.61 -16.15 -19.01
CA GLY A 187 27.60 -15.12 -18.75
C GLY A 187 27.87 -14.86 -17.25
N ALA A 188 26.91 -15.16 -16.38
CA ALA A 188 27.02 -14.88 -14.95
C ALA A 188 27.96 -15.82 -14.20
N PHE A 189 28.15 -17.05 -14.68
CA PHE A 189 29.03 -18.04 -14.08
C PHE A 189 30.49 -17.63 -14.19
N ASN A 190 30.91 -17.04 -15.31
CA ASN A 190 32.26 -16.60 -15.56
C ASN A 190 32.62 -15.36 -14.70
N ALA A 191 31.70 -14.46 -14.49
CA ALA A 191 31.87 -13.31 -13.59
C ALA A 191 32.00 -13.76 -12.13
N ALA A 192 31.15 -14.69 -11.67
CA ALA A 192 31.20 -15.24 -10.32
C ALA A 192 32.51 -15.94 -10.02
N GLN A 193 33.08 -16.66 -10.98
CA GLN A 193 34.37 -17.35 -10.85
C GLN A 193 35.55 -16.36 -10.80
N GLN A 194 35.50 -15.26 -11.53
CA GLN A 194 36.50 -14.18 -11.45
C GLN A 194 36.46 -13.47 -10.09
N PHE A 195 35.30 -13.19 -9.52
CA PHE A 195 35.21 -12.60 -8.18
C PHE A 195 35.64 -13.55 -7.07
N TYR A 196 35.37 -14.84 -7.20
CA TYR A 196 35.87 -15.86 -6.26
C TYR A 196 37.39 -15.90 -6.23
N ASN A 197 38.04 -15.91 -7.39
CA ASN A 197 39.49 -15.89 -7.49
C ASN A 197 40.13 -14.61 -6.93
N LEU A 198 39.48 -13.45 -7.11
CA LEU A 198 39.90 -12.18 -6.51
C LEU A 198 39.79 -12.21 -4.98
N GLY A 199 38.73 -12.76 -4.44
CA GLY A 199 38.50 -12.88 -2.98
C GLY A 199 39.51 -13.80 -2.31
N VAL A 200 39.83 -14.95 -2.94
CA VAL A 200 40.83 -15.89 -2.45
C VAL A 200 42.23 -15.29 -2.50
N ALA A 201 42.57 -14.56 -3.57
CA ALA A 201 43.88 -13.87 -3.68
C ALA A 201 44.05 -12.78 -2.59
N GLN A 202 43.00 -12.04 -2.28
CA GLN A 202 43.03 -11.02 -1.24
C GLN A 202 43.13 -11.61 0.18
N GLN A 203 42.50 -12.77 0.40
CA GLN A 203 42.59 -13.49 1.67
C GLN A 203 44.00 -14.08 1.89
N GLN A 204 44.63 -14.58 0.85
CA GLN A 204 46.03 -15.05 0.90
C GLN A 204 47.03 -13.89 1.14
N ALA A 205 46.78 -12.73 0.53
CA ALA A 205 47.60 -11.54 0.75
C ALA A 205 47.47 -11.03 2.21
N ASN A 206 46.32 -11.07 2.81
CA ASN A 206 46.09 -10.68 4.21
C ASN A 206 46.72 -11.69 5.19
N GLN A 207 46.73 -12.98 4.88
CA GLN A 207 47.41 -14.01 5.69
C GLN A 207 48.92 -13.89 5.59
N ALA A 208 49.47 -13.54 4.43
CA ALA A 208 50.89 -13.29 4.25
C ALA A 208 51.37 -12.02 5.00
N ALA A 209 50.49 -11.01 5.14
CA ALA A 209 50.79 -9.79 5.89
C ALA A 209 50.73 -9.98 7.43
N GLN A 210 50.12 -11.06 7.92
CA GLN A 210 50.00 -11.39 9.35
C GLN A 210 50.98 -12.49 9.81
N ALA A 211 51.84 -12.99 8.94
CA ALA A 211 52.91 -13.89 9.35
C ALA A 211 53.88 -13.13 10.25
N PRO A 212 54.11 -13.57 11.51
CA PRO A 212 55.10 -12.93 12.37
C PRO A 212 56.48 -13.04 11.71
N ALA A 213 57.16 -11.89 11.56
CA ALA A 213 58.56 -11.84 11.14
C ALA A 213 59.39 -12.66 12.15
N GLN A 214 59.84 -13.85 11.76
CA GLN A 214 60.86 -14.57 12.49
C GLN A 214 62.19 -13.83 12.32
N GLY A 215 62.32 -12.76 13.10
CA GLY A 215 63.58 -12.09 13.29
C GLY A 215 64.41 -12.92 14.27
N GLY A 216 65.20 -13.84 13.76
CA GLY A 216 66.25 -14.46 14.55
C GLY A 216 67.26 -13.41 14.98
N TRP A 217 67.37 -13.17 16.28
CA TRP A 217 68.42 -12.37 16.85
C TRP A 217 69.73 -13.15 16.72
N GLN A 218 70.67 -12.70 15.88
CA GLN A 218 72.04 -13.16 15.91
C GLN A 218 72.79 -12.33 16.93
N CYS A 219 73.27 -13.00 17.99
CA CYS A 219 74.16 -12.42 18.97
C CYS A 219 75.56 -12.28 18.36
N SER A 220 76.20 -11.10 18.48
CA SER A 220 77.51 -10.80 17.92
C SER A 220 78.66 -11.57 18.59
N CYS A 221 78.36 -12.56 19.43
CA CYS A 221 79.37 -13.36 20.16
C CYS A 221 79.57 -14.80 19.61
N GLY A 222 79.04 -15.12 18.39
CA GLY A 222 79.54 -16.28 17.61
C GLY A 222 79.35 -17.67 18.24
N ASN A 223 78.22 -17.94 18.96
CA ASN A 223 77.93 -19.29 19.44
C ASN A 223 76.62 -19.77 18.96
N THR A 224 76.59 -20.91 18.31
CA THR A 224 75.48 -21.66 17.76
C THR A 224 74.55 -22.22 18.85
#